data_1b21d2e011210c62e37cac2af749e162
#
_entry.id   1b21d2e011210c62e37cac2af749e162
#
_cell.length_a   1.000
_cell.length_b   1.000
_cell.length_c   1.000
_cell.angle_alpha   90.00
_cell.angle_beta   90.00
_cell.angle_gamma   90.00
#
_symmetry.space_group_name_H-M   'P 1'
#
loop_
_entity.id
_entity.type
_entity.pdbx_description
1 polymer ?
#
loop_
_entity_poly.entity_id
_entity_poly.type
_entity_poly.pdbx_seq_one_letter_code
_entity_poly.pdbx_strand_id
1 'polypeptide(L)'
;MGHIDVSDLAYALPDGRPLLREVSFRVGQGAKAALVGPNGGGKTTLLRLIAGELAPSAGKIATTGGLGVMRQFTPGDRTVGQLLLSVAPPQIKAATAALARAEAALTGASESQLAYAQAISDFTDAGGYDLEVVWDACTTVALGLPYEQVRDRPAGTLSGGEQKRLMLEALLRGPDHVLLLDEPDNYLDIPGKQWLEERLQATTKTVLLVSHDRRLLAGAADRIITVESGTVWVHGGGFATYPAARRDRAARLDQLRRRWDDEHARLRRLVHTLRQRAAANDAVASSYQAARTRLARFEEAGPPEPPPREQNIRVRLRGGRTGKRAVTCQRLQLADLTRPFDLEVWYGERIAVLGANGSGKSQFLKLLADPSSVPHHGTVRLGARVTPGHFVQTHTRPDLRDRTPDEIITTDFGTTLNDAMRALARYELAPTRRQPFHTLSGGQQARLQILLLELSGCTLLLLDEPTDNLDLASAQALQDGLTAYQGTVLAVTHDRWFAEDFDRYLVFDPDGTVHSSATPTWQVNNRTPGT
;
A
#
# COMPACT_ATOMS: atom_id res chain seq x y z
N MET A 1 -3.92 24.45 -15.52
CA MET A 1 -3.43 23.10 -15.84
C MET A 1 -2.13 22.84 -15.08
N GLY A 2 -2.00 21.69 -14.38
CA GLY A 2 -0.95 21.47 -13.39
C GLY A 2 0.11 20.46 -13.85
N HIS A 3 1.34 20.60 -13.34
CA HIS A 3 2.40 19.61 -13.49
C HIS A 3 3.25 19.54 -12.20
N ILE A 4 4.02 18.46 -12.07
CA ILE A 4 5.02 18.26 -11.00
C ILE A 4 6.38 18.13 -11.67
N ASP A 5 7.37 18.87 -11.18
CA ASP A 5 8.77 18.78 -11.59
C ASP A 5 9.65 18.64 -10.35
N VAL A 6 10.43 17.58 -10.28
CA VAL A 6 11.35 17.27 -9.18
C VAL A 6 12.73 17.13 -9.77
N SER A 7 13.69 17.93 -9.28
CA SER A 7 15.07 18.00 -9.80
C SER A 7 16.08 17.84 -8.67
N ASP A 8 16.92 16.82 -8.78
CA ASP A 8 18.07 16.51 -7.91
C ASP A 8 17.74 16.49 -6.41
N LEU A 9 16.52 16.04 -6.10
CA LEU A 9 15.98 16.05 -4.75
C LEU A 9 16.74 15.08 -3.85
N ALA A 10 17.20 15.57 -2.70
CA ALA A 10 17.74 14.75 -1.63
C ALA A 10 17.02 15.02 -0.31
N TYR A 11 16.88 13.98 0.50
CA TYR A 11 16.31 14.08 1.83
C TYR A 11 16.95 13.08 2.78
N ALA A 12 17.32 13.56 3.98
CA ALA A 12 17.79 12.73 5.09
C ALA A 12 16.75 12.68 6.21
N LEU A 13 16.63 11.53 6.85
CA LEU A 13 15.81 11.36 8.04
C LEU A 13 16.37 12.18 9.22
N PRO A 14 15.58 12.46 10.28
CA PRO A 14 16.04 13.22 11.45
C PRO A 14 17.28 12.63 12.14
N ASP A 15 17.53 11.35 11.98
CA ASP A 15 18.72 10.64 12.48
C ASP A 15 19.95 10.78 11.56
N GLY A 16 19.86 11.58 10.50
CA GLY A 16 20.93 11.85 9.53
C GLY A 16 21.08 10.78 8.44
N ARG A 17 20.33 9.69 8.45
CA ARG A 17 20.38 8.68 7.39
C ARG A 17 19.75 9.20 6.10
N PRO A 18 20.46 9.12 4.96
CA PRO A 18 19.89 9.53 3.67
C PRO A 18 18.76 8.55 3.27
N LEU A 19 17.58 9.11 2.97
CA LEU A 19 16.41 8.36 2.49
C LEU A 19 16.25 8.49 0.97
N LEU A 20 16.45 9.71 0.42
CA LEU A 20 16.36 10.01 -1.00
C LEU A 20 17.64 10.71 -1.45
N ARG A 21 18.13 10.37 -2.67
CA ARG A 21 19.35 10.91 -3.26
C ARG A 21 19.13 11.17 -4.74
N GLU A 22 19.40 12.40 -5.20
CA GLU A 22 19.39 12.78 -6.62
C GLU A 22 18.12 12.35 -7.36
N VAL A 23 16.97 12.48 -6.68
CA VAL A 23 15.67 12.10 -7.24
C VAL A 23 15.23 13.15 -8.25
N SER A 24 15.09 12.75 -9.51
CA SER A 24 14.63 13.64 -10.59
C SER A 24 13.58 12.94 -11.44
N PHE A 25 12.40 13.57 -11.57
CA PHE A 25 11.32 13.11 -12.46
C PHE A 25 10.32 14.22 -12.73
N ARG A 26 9.52 14.04 -13.79
CA ARG A 26 8.45 14.94 -14.16
C ARG A 26 7.14 14.19 -14.39
N VAL A 27 6.04 14.74 -13.82
CA VAL A 27 4.67 14.32 -14.13
C VAL A 27 4.03 15.44 -14.94
N GLY A 28 3.84 15.19 -16.22
CA GLY A 28 3.28 16.16 -17.16
C GLY A 28 1.80 16.41 -16.89
N GLN A 29 1.28 17.46 -17.51
CA GLN A 29 -0.11 17.83 -17.41
C GLN A 29 -1.05 16.69 -17.84
N GLY A 30 -2.07 16.42 -17.01
CA GLY A 30 -3.07 15.40 -17.25
C GLY A 30 -2.57 13.95 -17.11
N ALA A 31 -1.25 13.75 -16.91
CA ALA A 31 -0.68 12.43 -16.74
C ALA A 31 -1.03 11.83 -15.36
N LYS A 32 -1.23 10.51 -15.33
CA LYS A 32 -1.44 9.72 -14.11
C LYS A 32 -0.20 8.89 -13.85
N ALA A 33 0.60 9.30 -12.88
CA ALA A 33 1.80 8.59 -12.49
C ALA A 33 1.58 7.82 -11.19
N ALA A 34 1.99 6.56 -11.16
CA ALA A 34 1.99 5.76 -9.95
C ALA A 34 3.39 5.68 -9.34
N LEU A 35 3.47 5.90 -8.03
CA LEU A 35 4.68 5.80 -7.23
C LEU A 35 4.70 4.43 -6.55
N VAL A 36 5.60 3.57 -6.97
CA VAL A 36 5.74 2.19 -6.46
C VAL A 36 7.11 1.96 -5.83
N GLY A 37 7.25 0.89 -5.07
CA GLY A 37 8.51 0.52 -4.43
C GLY A 37 8.29 -0.17 -3.09
N PRO A 38 9.35 -0.66 -2.45
CA PRO A 38 9.26 -1.39 -1.19
C PRO A 38 8.68 -0.50 -0.07
N ASN A 39 8.07 -1.16 0.92
CA ASN A 39 7.63 -0.47 2.14
C ASN A 39 8.85 0.14 2.86
N GLY A 40 8.69 1.38 3.33
CA GLY A 40 9.79 2.16 3.90
C GLY A 40 10.78 2.75 2.87
N GLY A 41 10.55 2.57 1.57
CA GLY A 41 11.41 3.11 0.49
C GLY A 41 11.33 4.63 0.30
N GLY A 42 10.47 5.35 1.04
CA GLY A 42 10.37 6.81 0.99
C GLY A 42 9.22 7.35 0.12
N LYS A 43 8.26 6.51 -0.33
CA LYS A 43 7.12 6.93 -1.18
C LYS A 43 6.29 8.05 -0.53
N THR A 44 5.75 7.81 0.67
CA THR A 44 4.98 8.79 1.44
C THR A 44 5.82 10.03 1.79
N THR A 45 7.11 9.85 2.10
CA THR A 45 8.02 10.97 2.35
C THR A 45 8.19 11.84 1.11
N LEU A 46 8.33 11.23 -0.07
CA LEU A 46 8.41 11.95 -1.34
C LEU A 46 7.11 12.73 -1.64
N LEU A 47 5.93 12.13 -1.40
CA LEU A 47 4.66 12.88 -1.50
C LEU A 47 4.62 14.07 -0.54
N ARG A 48 5.06 13.91 0.71
CA ARG A 48 5.10 15.00 1.71
C ARG A 48 6.09 16.11 1.34
N LEU A 49 7.22 15.77 0.72
CA LEU A 49 8.17 16.76 0.17
C LEU A 49 7.53 17.55 -0.98
N ILE A 50 6.82 16.87 -1.90
CA ILE A 50 6.12 17.53 -3.01
C ILE A 50 4.96 18.39 -2.48
N ALA A 51 4.28 17.95 -1.42
CA ALA A 51 3.24 18.72 -0.74
C ALA A 51 3.77 19.95 0.04
N GLY A 52 5.10 20.11 0.17
CA GLY A 52 5.72 21.19 0.94
C GLY A 52 5.62 21.00 2.46
N GLU A 53 5.28 19.82 2.94
CA GLU A 53 5.20 19.51 4.38
C GLU A 53 6.57 19.24 5.01
N LEU A 54 7.52 18.85 4.18
CA LEU A 54 8.91 18.61 4.57
C LEU A 54 9.82 19.46 3.67
N ALA A 55 10.89 19.97 4.24
CA ALA A 55 11.91 20.68 3.49
C ALA A 55 12.94 19.67 2.95
N PRO A 56 13.28 19.70 1.65
CA PRO A 56 14.34 18.87 1.10
C PRO A 56 15.71 19.28 1.63
N SER A 57 16.64 18.34 1.74
CA SER A 57 18.04 18.62 2.08
C SER A 57 18.80 19.26 0.92
N ALA A 58 18.42 18.93 -0.33
CA ALA A 58 18.94 19.51 -1.56
C ALA A 58 17.93 19.32 -2.70
N GLY A 59 18.14 20.01 -3.82
CA GLY A 59 17.28 19.94 -5.00
C GLY A 59 16.11 20.91 -4.99
N LYS A 60 15.22 20.78 -5.96
CA LYS A 60 14.07 21.68 -6.15
C LYS A 60 12.81 20.89 -6.51
N ILE A 61 11.67 21.37 -6.05
CA ILE A 61 10.34 20.88 -6.41
C ILE A 61 9.54 22.07 -6.94
N ALA A 62 8.93 21.90 -8.10
CA ALA A 62 8.01 22.88 -8.69
C ALA A 62 6.68 22.20 -8.98
N THR A 63 5.59 22.83 -8.52
CA THR A 63 4.22 22.42 -8.82
C THR A 63 3.44 23.61 -9.33
N THR A 64 2.53 23.40 -10.27
CA THR A 64 1.66 24.45 -10.80
C THR A 64 0.21 23.99 -10.79
N GLY A 65 -0.73 24.95 -10.70
CA GLY A 65 -2.15 24.68 -10.88
C GLY A 65 -2.92 24.25 -9.64
N GLY A 66 -2.42 24.55 -8.44
CA GLY A 66 -3.02 24.11 -7.18
C GLY A 66 -2.73 22.65 -6.89
N LEU A 67 -2.65 22.30 -5.60
CA LEU A 67 -2.22 20.99 -5.11
C LEU A 67 -3.22 20.43 -4.09
N GLY A 68 -4.03 19.47 -4.52
CA GLY A 68 -4.89 18.68 -3.65
C GLY A 68 -4.14 17.46 -3.10
N VAL A 69 -4.16 17.29 -1.79
CA VAL A 69 -3.39 16.23 -1.11
C VAL A 69 -4.33 15.34 -0.30
N MET A 70 -4.33 14.05 -0.60
CA MET A 70 -4.89 13.01 0.25
C MET A 70 -3.76 12.25 0.92
N ARG A 71 -3.63 12.43 2.23
CA ARG A 71 -2.69 11.67 3.05
C ARG A 71 -3.23 10.29 3.37
N GLN A 72 -2.36 9.41 3.83
CA GLN A 72 -2.77 8.13 4.39
C GLN A 72 -3.87 8.36 5.43
N PHE A 73 -5.01 7.72 5.21
CA PHE A 73 -6.19 7.94 6.02
C PHE A 73 -6.03 7.28 7.40
N THR A 74 -6.31 8.05 8.44
CA THR A 74 -6.40 7.54 9.82
C THR A 74 -7.76 7.97 10.38
N PRO A 75 -8.60 7.02 10.81
CA PRO A 75 -9.84 7.34 11.50
C PRO A 75 -9.59 8.22 12.74
N GLY A 76 -10.45 9.19 12.98
CA GLY A 76 -10.32 10.09 14.13
C GLY A 76 -11.66 10.76 14.46
N ASP A 77 -11.71 11.43 15.60
CA ASP A 77 -12.89 12.16 16.10
C ASP A 77 -13.05 13.49 15.34
N ARG A 78 -13.45 13.39 14.08
CA ARG A 78 -13.70 14.55 13.21
C ARG A 78 -15.15 14.53 12.75
N THR A 79 -15.70 15.71 12.45
CA THR A 79 -16.98 15.79 11.73
C THR A 79 -16.76 15.61 10.22
N VAL A 80 -17.84 15.36 9.49
CA VAL A 80 -17.83 15.28 8.02
C VAL A 80 -17.30 16.58 7.40
N GLY A 81 -17.71 17.75 7.94
CA GLY A 81 -17.19 19.04 7.51
C GLY A 81 -15.68 19.18 7.71
N GLN A 82 -15.16 18.76 8.87
CA GLN A 82 -13.72 18.75 9.14
C GLN A 82 -12.97 17.76 8.26
N LEU A 83 -13.60 16.63 7.92
CA LEU A 83 -13.01 15.65 7.00
C LEU A 83 -12.86 16.27 5.60
N LEU A 84 -13.88 16.89 5.05
CA LEU A 84 -13.84 17.59 3.78
C LEU A 84 -12.86 18.77 3.79
N LEU A 85 -12.86 19.57 4.86
CA LEU A 85 -11.92 20.66 5.03
C LEU A 85 -10.47 20.16 5.05
N SER A 86 -10.21 18.96 5.55
CA SER A 86 -8.86 18.40 5.61
C SER A 86 -8.19 18.25 4.23
N VAL A 87 -8.96 18.12 3.16
CA VAL A 87 -8.50 18.02 1.76
C VAL A 87 -8.70 19.31 0.95
N ALA A 88 -9.25 20.35 1.55
CA ALA A 88 -9.44 21.65 0.90
C ALA A 88 -8.10 22.36 0.62
N PRO A 89 -8.04 23.32 -0.33
CA PRO A 89 -6.89 24.19 -0.54
C PRO A 89 -6.43 24.93 0.72
N PRO A 90 -5.12 25.18 0.91
CA PRO A 90 -4.58 25.82 2.12
C PRO A 90 -5.21 27.19 2.42
N GLN A 91 -5.49 28.00 1.40
CA GLN A 91 -6.13 29.31 1.53
C GLN A 91 -7.54 29.22 2.13
N ILE A 92 -8.33 28.24 1.72
CA ILE A 92 -9.68 28.01 2.26
C ILE A 92 -9.60 27.53 3.70
N LYS A 93 -8.66 26.62 4.02
CA LYS A 93 -8.42 26.17 5.41
C LYS A 93 -8.08 27.35 6.32
N ALA A 94 -7.21 28.23 5.88
CA ALA A 94 -6.81 29.42 6.63
C ALA A 94 -7.99 30.39 6.84
N ALA A 95 -8.77 30.64 5.78
CA ALA A 95 -9.96 31.52 5.83
C ALA A 95 -11.05 30.92 6.73
N THR A 96 -11.33 29.60 6.64
CA THR A 96 -12.28 28.91 7.53
C THR A 96 -11.86 29.01 8.99
N ALA A 97 -10.56 28.83 9.30
CA ALA A 97 -10.06 28.97 10.66
C ALA A 97 -10.11 30.41 11.17
N ALA A 98 -9.93 31.40 10.30
CA ALA A 98 -10.08 32.82 10.64
C ALA A 98 -11.54 33.17 10.92
N LEU A 99 -12.46 32.70 10.07
CA LEU A 99 -13.89 32.90 10.23
C LEU A 99 -14.39 32.30 11.54
N ALA A 100 -14.05 31.06 11.84
CA ALA A 100 -14.44 30.40 13.10
C ALA A 100 -13.91 31.15 14.36
N ARG A 101 -12.70 31.69 14.29
CA ARG A 101 -12.14 32.50 15.39
C ARG A 101 -12.87 33.83 15.55
N ALA A 102 -13.17 34.50 14.44
CA ALA A 102 -13.90 35.76 14.46
C ALA A 102 -15.34 35.58 14.97
N GLU A 103 -15.98 34.47 14.58
CA GLU A 103 -17.32 34.08 15.07
C GLU A 103 -17.29 33.80 16.58
N ALA A 104 -16.35 33.04 17.07
CA ALA A 104 -16.19 32.75 18.50
C ALA A 104 -15.85 34.00 19.35
N ALA A 105 -15.22 35.01 18.75
CA ALA A 105 -14.89 36.28 19.38
C ALA A 105 -16.00 37.37 19.21
N LEU A 106 -17.12 37.02 18.56
CA LEU A 106 -18.18 37.96 18.25
C LEU A 106 -18.84 38.45 19.53
N THR A 107 -18.78 39.75 19.75
CA THR A 107 -19.43 40.47 20.84
C THR A 107 -20.31 41.59 20.27
N GLY A 108 -21.03 42.31 21.13
CA GLY A 108 -21.76 43.51 20.70
C GLY A 108 -20.89 44.70 20.30
N ALA A 109 -19.57 44.61 20.43
CA ALA A 109 -18.63 45.69 20.08
C ALA A 109 -18.45 45.82 18.56
N SER A 110 -18.43 47.04 18.04
CA SER A 110 -18.28 47.32 16.61
C SER A 110 -17.02 46.72 16.02
N GLU A 111 -15.92 46.65 16.76
CA GLU A 111 -14.65 46.08 16.33
C GLU A 111 -14.74 44.59 16.07
N SER A 112 -15.42 43.80 16.94
CA SER A 112 -15.62 42.36 16.73
C SER A 112 -16.58 42.07 15.57
N GLN A 113 -17.58 42.93 15.35
CA GLN A 113 -18.48 42.83 14.21
C GLN A 113 -17.75 43.11 12.88
N LEU A 114 -16.86 44.12 12.86
CA LEU A 114 -16.06 44.45 11.68
C LEU A 114 -15.07 43.31 11.37
N ALA A 115 -14.41 42.75 12.37
CA ALA A 115 -13.50 41.61 12.20
C ALA A 115 -14.24 40.36 11.65
N TYR A 116 -15.47 40.09 12.12
CA TYR A 116 -16.29 39.00 11.59
C TYR A 116 -16.71 39.25 10.14
N ALA A 117 -17.17 40.48 9.81
CA ALA A 117 -17.49 40.85 8.43
C ALA A 117 -16.29 40.71 7.47
N GLN A 118 -15.09 41.11 7.92
CA GLN A 118 -13.86 40.93 7.14
C GLN A 118 -13.56 39.44 6.94
N ALA A 119 -13.68 38.60 7.98
CA ALA A 119 -13.44 37.17 7.86
C ALA A 119 -14.43 36.47 6.91
N ILE A 120 -15.71 36.92 6.82
CA ILE A 120 -16.66 36.46 5.82
C ILE A 120 -16.21 36.86 4.41
N SER A 121 -15.74 38.11 4.22
CA SER A 121 -15.23 38.56 2.92
C SER A 121 -14.02 37.73 2.50
N ASP A 122 -13.05 37.51 3.41
CA ASP A 122 -11.85 36.71 3.14
C ASP A 122 -12.19 35.25 2.80
N PHE A 123 -13.20 34.66 3.45
CA PHE A 123 -13.69 33.31 3.13
C PHE A 123 -14.35 33.25 1.76
N THR A 124 -15.13 34.29 1.40
CA THR A 124 -15.74 34.41 0.08
C THR A 124 -14.68 34.54 -1.00
N ASP A 125 -13.71 35.45 -0.80
CA ASP A 125 -12.63 35.71 -1.76
C ASP A 125 -11.70 34.50 -1.93
N ALA A 126 -11.55 33.68 -0.89
CA ALA A 126 -10.85 32.41 -0.99
C ALA A 126 -11.60 31.31 -1.75
N GLY A 127 -12.89 31.54 -2.11
CA GLY A 127 -13.75 30.55 -2.78
C GLY A 127 -14.39 29.55 -1.82
N GLY A 128 -14.56 29.91 -0.54
CA GLY A 128 -15.11 29.01 0.48
C GLY A 128 -16.51 28.54 0.17
N TYR A 129 -17.43 29.45 -0.18
CA TYR A 129 -18.80 29.10 -0.54
C TYR A 129 -18.91 28.28 -1.83
N ASP A 130 -18.05 28.54 -2.84
CA ASP A 130 -18.01 27.74 -4.05
C ASP A 130 -17.61 26.29 -3.74
N LEU A 131 -16.67 26.11 -2.80
CA LEU A 131 -16.25 24.78 -2.36
C LEU A 131 -17.34 24.06 -1.53
N GLU A 132 -18.14 24.77 -0.74
CA GLU A 132 -19.30 24.19 -0.04
C GLU A 132 -20.34 23.64 -1.02
N VAL A 133 -20.57 24.30 -2.17
CA VAL A 133 -21.42 23.78 -3.24
C VAL A 133 -20.86 22.47 -3.80
N VAL A 134 -19.54 22.39 -3.98
CA VAL A 134 -18.87 21.14 -4.40
C VAL A 134 -19.05 20.06 -3.31
N TRP A 135 -18.92 20.40 -2.04
CA TRP A 135 -19.12 19.45 -0.94
C TRP A 135 -20.55 18.96 -0.84
N ASP A 136 -21.53 19.81 -1.12
CA ASP A 136 -22.94 19.41 -1.18
C ASP A 136 -23.17 18.33 -2.24
N ALA A 137 -22.60 18.53 -3.45
CA ALA A 137 -22.62 17.52 -4.49
C ALA A 137 -21.88 16.22 -4.07
N CYS A 138 -20.76 16.34 -3.35
CA CYS A 138 -19.99 15.17 -2.88
C CYS A 138 -20.77 14.36 -1.83
N THR A 139 -21.38 15.02 -0.85
CA THR A 139 -22.15 14.36 0.21
C THR A 139 -23.44 13.76 -0.33
N THR A 140 -24.11 14.43 -1.26
CA THR A 140 -25.30 13.89 -1.94
C THR A 140 -24.96 12.62 -2.72
N VAL A 141 -23.85 12.59 -3.46
CA VAL A 141 -23.42 11.39 -4.22
C VAL A 141 -22.93 10.26 -3.31
N ALA A 142 -22.17 10.59 -2.25
CA ALA A 142 -21.55 9.58 -1.40
C ALA A 142 -22.47 9.08 -0.28
N LEU A 143 -23.34 9.92 0.28
CA LEU A 143 -24.13 9.65 1.47
C LEU A 143 -25.65 9.77 1.23
N GLY A 144 -26.08 10.28 0.08
CA GLY A 144 -27.50 10.54 -0.22
C GLY A 144 -28.12 11.73 0.53
N LEU A 145 -27.30 12.59 1.15
CA LEU A 145 -27.75 13.70 1.99
C LEU A 145 -27.01 15.01 1.64
N PRO A 146 -27.69 16.18 1.72
CA PRO A 146 -27.06 17.48 1.54
C PRO A 146 -25.97 17.75 2.60
N TYR A 147 -24.98 18.57 2.23
CA TYR A 147 -23.85 18.91 3.10
C TYR A 147 -24.30 19.52 4.44
N GLU A 148 -25.25 20.45 4.44
CA GLU A 148 -25.76 21.09 5.67
C GLU A 148 -26.30 20.11 6.71
N GLN A 149 -26.88 18.98 6.26
CA GLN A 149 -27.43 17.98 7.16
C GLN A 149 -26.37 17.04 7.75
N VAL A 150 -25.21 16.95 7.12
CA VAL A 150 -24.16 15.99 7.52
C VAL A 150 -22.87 16.64 8.01
N ARG A 151 -22.67 17.96 7.81
CA ARG A 151 -21.42 18.64 8.14
C ARG A 151 -20.96 18.44 9.58
N ASP A 152 -21.89 18.44 10.54
CA ASP A 152 -21.62 18.30 11.97
C ASP A 152 -21.71 16.83 12.45
N ARG A 153 -22.09 15.91 11.57
CA ARG A 153 -22.16 14.49 11.87
C ARG A 153 -20.74 13.95 12.13
N PRO A 154 -20.52 13.17 13.23
CA PRO A 154 -19.23 12.53 13.47
C PRO A 154 -18.84 11.62 12.30
N ALA A 155 -17.67 11.82 11.72
CA ALA A 155 -17.17 11.00 10.61
C ALA A 155 -17.00 9.52 11.01
N GLY A 156 -16.75 9.24 12.30
CA GLY A 156 -16.67 7.87 12.81
C GLY A 156 -17.98 7.06 12.69
N THR A 157 -19.12 7.72 12.37
CA THR A 157 -20.40 7.03 12.05
C THR A 157 -20.47 6.54 10.61
N LEU A 158 -19.51 6.97 9.76
CA LEU A 158 -19.33 6.51 8.40
C LEU A 158 -18.32 5.37 8.37
N SER A 159 -18.51 4.41 7.49
CA SER A 159 -17.50 3.41 7.20
C SER A 159 -16.21 4.05 6.67
N GLY A 160 -15.06 3.39 6.84
CA GLY A 160 -13.79 3.87 6.30
C GLY A 160 -13.83 4.09 4.79
N GLY A 161 -14.56 3.25 4.06
CA GLY A 161 -14.78 3.37 2.62
C GLY A 161 -15.60 4.61 2.23
N GLU A 162 -16.69 4.90 2.96
CA GLU A 162 -17.50 6.11 2.72
C GLU A 162 -16.71 7.39 2.99
N GLN A 163 -15.96 7.43 4.10
CA GLN A 163 -15.09 8.57 4.41
C GLN A 163 -14.04 8.79 3.29
N LYS A 164 -13.41 7.71 2.83
CA LYS A 164 -12.42 7.75 1.77
C LYS A 164 -13.02 8.24 0.44
N ARG A 165 -14.17 7.68 0.07
CA ARG A 165 -14.89 8.07 -1.14
C ARG A 165 -15.27 9.54 -1.12
N LEU A 166 -15.74 10.04 0.04
CA LEU A 166 -16.10 11.44 0.21
C LEU A 166 -14.89 12.38 0.01
N MET A 167 -13.73 12.05 0.59
CA MET A 167 -12.50 12.82 0.40
C MET A 167 -12.03 12.80 -1.07
N LEU A 168 -12.12 11.65 -1.73
CA LEU A 168 -11.73 11.50 -3.14
C LEU A 168 -12.66 12.29 -4.07
N GLU A 169 -13.99 12.26 -3.85
CA GLU A 169 -14.94 13.08 -4.62
C GLU A 169 -14.62 14.56 -4.46
N ALA A 170 -14.32 15.02 -3.22
CA ALA A 170 -13.97 16.40 -2.96
C ALA A 170 -12.69 16.84 -3.69
N LEU A 171 -11.66 16.01 -3.72
CA LEU A 171 -10.41 16.27 -4.46
C LEU A 171 -10.60 16.24 -5.97
N LEU A 172 -11.35 15.27 -6.48
CA LEU A 172 -11.58 15.12 -7.92
C LEU A 172 -12.44 16.26 -8.48
N ARG A 173 -13.39 16.79 -7.73
CA ARG A 173 -14.27 17.89 -8.12
C ARG A 173 -13.73 19.27 -7.72
N GLY A 174 -12.83 19.33 -6.73
CA GLY A 174 -12.26 20.57 -6.22
C GLY A 174 -11.43 21.34 -7.25
N PRO A 175 -10.93 22.55 -6.92
CA PRO A 175 -10.27 23.45 -7.87
C PRO A 175 -8.83 23.06 -8.23
N ASP A 176 -8.17 22.23 -7.43
CA ASP A 176 -6.77 21.87 -7.63
C ASP A 176 -6.58 21.04 -8.90
N HIS A 177 -5.56 21.36 -9.69
CA HIS A 177 -5.24 20.64 -10.94
C HIS A 177 -4.20 19.52 -10.77
N VAL A 178 -3.53 19.45 -9.64
CA VAL A 178 -2.57 18.39 -9.29
C VAL A 178 -3.08 17.68 -8.05
N LEU A 179 -3.13 16.35 -8.09
CA LEU A 179 -3.55 15.52 -6.97
C LEU A 179 -2.40 14.61 -6.52
N LEU A 180 -2.11 14.62 -5.23
CA LEU A 180 -1.23 13.67 -4.55
C LEU A 180 -2.10 12.73 -3.72
N LEU A 181 -2.11 11.45 -4.06
CA LEU A 181 -2.98 10.46 -3.44
C LEU A 181 -2.12 9.35 -2.79
N ASP A 182 -2.14 9.26 -1.47
CA ASP A 182 -1.41 8.23 -0.71
C ASP A 182 -2.36 7.08 -0.37
N GLU A 183 -2.20 5.93 -1.04
CA GLU A 183 -3.02 4.72 -0.90
C GLU A 183 -4.53 5.02 -1.00
N PRO A 184 -5.01 5.60 -2.13
CA PRO A 184 -6.41 5.99 -2.28
C PRO A 184 -7.38 4.79 -2.31
N ASP A 185 -6.90 3.62 -2.63
CA ASP A 185 -7.65 2.36 -2.75
C ASP A 185 -7.86 1.62 -1.43
N ASN A 186 -7.10 1.93 -0.37
CA ASN A 186 -7.28 1.31 0.93
C ASN A 186 -8.65 1.63 1.53
N TYR A 187 -9.26 0.67 2.22
CA TYR A 187 -10.62 0.71 2.79
C TYR A 187 -11.76 0.70 1.77
N LEU A 188 -11.48 0.77 0.46
CA LEU A 188 -12.49 0.63 -0.57
C LEU A 188 -12.76 -0.85 -0.86
N ASP A 189 -14.03 -1.21 -0.93
CA ASP A 189 -14.46 -2.50 -1.46
C ASP A 189 -14.32 -2.55 -2.99
N ILE A 190 -14.58 -3.70 -3.61
CA ILE A 190 -14.40 -3.87 -5.06
C ILE A 190 -15.19 -2.84 -5.88
N PRO A 191 -16.48 -2.56 -5.61
CA PRO A 191 -17.20 -1.48 -6.29
C PRO A 191 -16.56 -0.11 -6.10
N GLY A 192 -16.07 0.20 -4.89
CA GLY A 192 -15.36 1.43 -4.59
C GLY A 192 -14.04 1.58 -5.35
N LYS A 193 -13.27 0.48 -5.51
CA LYS A 193 -12.03 0.46 -6.31
C LYS A 193 -12.32 0.63 -7.81
N GLN A 194 -13.37 0.00 -8.34
CA GLN A 194 -13.80 0.21 -9.74
C GLN A 194 -14.22 1.65 -9.98
N TRP A 195 -15.02 2.22 -9.09
CA TRP A 195 -15.41 3.63 -9.15
C TRP A 195 -14.17 4.55 -9.15
N LEU A 196 -13.18 4.30 -8.28
CA LEU A 196 -11.94 5.09 -8.24
C LEU A 196 -11.16 5.00 -9.56
N GLU A 197 -11.04 3.80 -10.13
CA GLU A 197 -10.38 3.55 -11.40
C GLU A 197 -11.04 4.36 -12.53
N GLU A 198 -12.36 4.30 -12.66
CA GLU A 198 -13.14 5.06 -13.64
C GLU A 198 -12.95 6.58 -13.47
N ARG A 199 -12.98 7.06 -12.22
CA ARG A 199 -12.78 8.49 -11.92
C ARG A 199 -11.37 8.97 -12.24
N LEU A 200 -10.35 8.17 -11.96
CA LEU A 200 -8.96 8.50 -12.29
C LEU A 200 -8.72 8.50 -13.80
N GLN A 201 -9.37 7.60 -14.55
CA GLN A 201 -9.32 7.59 -16.02
C GLN A 201 -10.02 8.82 -16.61
N ALA A 202 -11.19 9.18 -16.09
CA ALA A 202 -12.00 10.27 -16.61
C ALA A 202 -11.46 11.68 -16.27
N THR A 203 -10.69 11.83 -15.18
CA THR A 203 -10.21 13.16 -14.78
C THR A 203 -9.14 13.70 -15.71
N THR A 204 -9.18 15.00 -15.97
CA THR A 204 -8.14 15.75 -16.73
C THR A 204 -7.01 16.25 -15.83
N LYS A 205 -7.12 16.06 -14.51
CA LYS A 205 -6.13 16.49 -13.53
C LYS A 205 -4.85 15.66 -13.64
N THR A 206 -3.73 16.25 -13.26
CA THR A 206 -2.47 15.53 -13.07
C THR A 206 -2.52 14.79 -11.76
N VAL A 207 -2.22 13.49 -11.76
CA VAL A 207 -2.29 12.66 -10.57
C VAL A 207 -0.95 11.98 -10.31
N LEU A 208 -0.46 12.07 -9.08
CA LEU A 208 0.61 11.23 -8.56
C LEU A 208 0.04 10.41 -7.40
N LEU A 209 -0.05 9.09 -7.57
CA LEU A 209 -0.63 8.21 -6.56
C LEU A 209 0.36 7.15 -6.08
N VAL A 210 0.29 6.82 -4.81
CA VAL A 210 0.90 5.61 -4.23
C VAL A 210 -0.21 4.56 -4.15
N SER A 211 0.00 3.41 -4.75
CA SER A 211 -0.91 2.27 -4.61
C SER A 211 -0.16 0.94 -4.73
N HIS A 212 -0.72 -0.08 -4.12
CA HIS A 212 -0.29 -1.47 -4.25
C HIS A 212 -1.33 -2.33 -4.99
N ASP A 213 -2.48 -1.76 -5.35
CA ASP A 213 -3.52 -2.44 -6.13
C ASP A 213 -3.11 -2.51 -7.61
N ARG A 214 -2.77 -3.73 -8.06
CA ARG A 214 -2.28 -3.98 -9.42
C ARG A 214 -3.31 -3.66 -10.50
N ARG A 215 -4.60 -3.83 -10.20
CA ARG A 215 -5.69 -3.50 -11.14
C ARG A 215 -5.82 -2.00 -11.29
N LEU A 216 -5.80 -1.26 -10.17
CA LEU A 216 -5.80 0.20 -10.22
C LEU A 216 -4.58 0.74 -10.98
N LEU A 217 -3.39 0.19 -10.70
CA LEU A 217 -2.17 0.57 -11.42
C LEU A 217 -2.24 0.29 -12.92
N ALA A 218 -2.81 -0.86 -13.31
CA ALA A 218 -2.96 -1.25 -14.72
C ALA A 218 -4.01 -0.42 -15.45
N GLY A 219 -5.10 -0.05 -14.75
CA GLY A 219 -6.21 0.70 -15.35
C GLY A 219 -5.99 2.21 -15.38
N ALA A 220 -5.36 2.78 -14.33
CA ALA A 220 -5.34 4.23 -14.16
C ALA A 220 -3.96 4.88 -14.37
N ALA A 221 -2.84 4.13 -14.32
CA ALA A 221 -1.51 4.72 -14.39
C ALA A 221 -0.90 4.65 -15.80
N ASP A 222 -0.54 5.81 -16.35
CA ASP A 222 0.16 5.95 -17.63
C ASP A 222 1.68 5.72 -17.49
N ARG A 223 2.21 6.00 -16.28
CA ARG A 223 3.64 5.93 -15.94
C ARG A 223 3.83 5.34 -14.57
N ILE A 224 4.91 4.60 -14.41
CA ILE A 224 5.32 4.03 -13.12
C ILE A 224 6.63 4.65 -12.69
N ILE A 225 6.64 5.27 -11.52
CA ILE A 225 7.83 5.84 -10.87
C ILE A 225 8.19 4.92 -9.72
N THR A 226 9.33 4.22 -9.85
CA THR A 226 9.80 3.30 -8.82
C THR A 226 10.76 4.02 -7.89
N VAL A 227 10.47 4.01 -6.59
CA VAL A 227 11.38 4.52 -5.53
C VAL A 227 12.03 3.32 -4.87
N GLU A 228 13.32 3.16 -5.07
CA GLU A 228 14.09 2.08 -4.46
C GLU A 228 15.56 2.48 -4.26
N SER A 229 16.17 1.99 -3.20
CA SER A 229 17.56 2.29 -2.84
C SER A 229 17.89 3.80 -2.72
N GLY A 230 16.86 4.61 -2.45
CA GLY A 230 16.97 6.07 -2.31
C GLY A 230 16.99 6.83 -3.63
N THR A 231 16.85 6.16 -4.77
CA THR A 231 16.77 6.76 -6.11
C THR A 231 15.42 6.51 -6.77
N VAL A 232 15.17 7.10 -7.93
CA VAL A 232 13.95 6.86 -8.71
C VAL A 232 14.30 6.35 -10.11
N TRP A 233 13.40 5.49 -10.60
CA TRP A 233 13.39 5.07 -11.97
C TRP A 233 11.99 5.27 -12.56
N VAL A 234 11.91 5.89 -13.73
CA VAL A 234 10.65 6.16 -14.42
C VAL A 234 10.47 5.18 -15.57
N HIS A 235 9.39 4.40 -15.52
CA HIS A 235 8.93 3.57 -16.63
C HIS A 235 7.83 4.33 -17.40
N GLY A 236 8.08 4.59 -18.67
CA GLY A 236 7.19 5.37 -19.54
C GLY A 236 5.97 4.61 -20.08
N GLY A 237 5.81 3.34 -19.71
CA GLY A 237 4.65 2.51 -20.03
C GLY A 237 3.75 2.28 -18.82
N GLY A 238 2.54 1.77 -19.06
CA GLY A 238 1.62 1.39 -17.99
C GLY A 238 2.11 0.15 -17.22
N PHE A 239 1.36 -0.19 -16.17
CA PHE A 239 1.74 -1.28 -15.24
C PHE A 239 1.87 -2.65 -15.93
N ALA A 240 1.14 -2.91 -17.01
CA ALA A 240 1.20 -4.19 -17.74
C ALA A 240 2.62 -4.54 -18.24
N THR A 241 3.41 -3.53 -18.65
CA THR A 241 4.79 -3.71 -19.16
C THR A 241 5.86 -3.53 -18.07
N TYR A 242 5.49 -2.96 -16.93
CA TYR A 242 6.39 -2.63 -15.84
C TYR A 242 7.16 -3.84 -15.26
N PRO A 243 6.54 -5.01 -14.96
CA PRO A 243 7.26 -6.13 -14.35
C PRO A 243 8.37 -6.68 -15.26
N ALA A 244 8.14 -6.73 -16.58
CA ALA A 244 9.16 -7.14 -17.55
C ALA A 244 10.29 -6.10 -17.62
N ALA A 245 9.96 -4.83 -17.80
CA ALA A 245 10.93 -3.73 -17.87
C ALA A 245 11.78 -3.62 -16.60
N ARG A 246 11.20 -3.88 -15.41
CA ARG A 246 11.95 -3.90 -14.16
C ARG A 246 12.98 -5.03 -14.11
N ARG A 247 12.60 -6.24 -14.54
CA ARG A 247 13.53 -7.39 -14.62
C ARG A 247 14.68 -7.12 -15.59
N ASP A 248 14.38 -6.59 -16.77
CA ASP A 248 15.37 -6.26 -17.78
C ASP A 248 16.35 -5.19 -17.28
N ARG A 249 15.83 -4.16 -16.57
CA ARG A 249 16.68 -3.14 -15.93
C ARG A 249 17.61 -3.77 -14.87
N ALA A 250 17.06 -4.60 -13.98
CA ALA A 250 17.84 -5.25 -12.93
C ALA A 250 18.95 -6.12 -13.52
N ALA A 251 18.64 -6.94 -14.54
CA ALA A 251 19.63 -7.77 -15.25
C ALA A 251 20.72 -6.93 -15.92
N ARG A 252 20.35 -5.80 -16.54
CA ARG A 252 21.33 -4.87 -17.16
C ARG A 252 22.26 -4.25 -16.12
N LEU A 253 21.73 -3.77 -14.99
CA LEU A 253 22.53 -3.18 -13.93
C LEU A 253 23.48 -4.23 -13.30
N ASP A 254 23.00 -5.45 -13.08
CA ASP A 254 23.83 -6.56 -12.60
C ASP A 254 24.98 -6.89 -13.59
N GLN A 255 24.69 -6.92 -14.89
CA GLN A 255 25.71 -7.13 -15.91
C GLN A 255 26.75 -6.01 -15.95
N LEU A 256 26.30 -4.74 -15.84
CA LEU A 256 27.23 -3.59 -15.78
C LEU A 256 28.11 -3.65 -14.53
N ARG A 257 27.53 -4.03 -13.39
CA ARG A 257 28.27 -4.18 -12.14
C ARG A 257 29.32 -5.27 -12.23
N ARG A 258 28.98 -6.45 -12.74
CA ARG A 258 29.93 -7.55 -12.94
C ARG A 258 31.09 -7.14 -13.86
N ARG A 259 30.81 -6.47 -14.98
CA ARG A 259 31.84 -5.95 -15.87
C ARG A 259 32.80 -4.98 -15.19
N TRP A 260 32.24 -4.10 -14.35
CA TRP A 260 33.04 -3.16 -13.58
C TRP A 260 33.92 -3.88 -12.54
N ASP A 261 33.36 -4.84 -11.80
CA ASP A 261 34.08 -5.62 -10.79
C ASP A 261 35.22 -6.44 -11.45
N ASP A 262 34.98 -7.03 -12.61
CA ASP A 262 35.97 -7.79 -13.38
C ASP A 262 37.13 -6.89 -13.84
N GLU A 263 36.84 -5.72 -14.43
CA GLU A 263 37.88 -4.79 -14.90
C GLU A 263 38.64 -4.17 -13.70
N HIS A 264 37.95 -3.84 -12.63
CA HIS A 264 38.57 -3.35 -11.38
C HIS A 264 39.55 -4.41 -10.82
N ALA A 265 39.13 -5.66 -10.72
CA ALA A 265 39.98 -6.75 -10.27
C ALA A 265 41.20 -6.98 -11.22
N ARG A 266 40.98 -6.82 -12.53
CA ARG A 266 42.06 -6.91 -13.54
C ARG A 266 43.08 -5.78 -13.37
N LEU A 267 42.61 -4.53 -13.22
CA LEU A 267 43.50 -3.37 -13.04
C LEU A 267 44.29 -3.47 -11.73
N ARG A 268 43.63 -3.89 -10.64
CA ARG A 268 44.33 -4.11 -9.35
C ARG A 268 45.42 -5.19 -9.45
N ARG A 269 45.13 -6.29 -10.11
CA ARG A 269 46.13 -7.36 -10.36
C ARG A 269 47.32 -6.85 -11.20
N LEU A 270 47.04 -6.06 -12.25
CA LEU A 270 48.07 -5.45 -13.08
C LEU A 270 48.97 -4.53 -12.27
N VAL A 271 48.39 -3.63 -11.48
CA VAL A 271 49.15 -2.69 -10.59
C VAL A 271 50.00 -3.48 -9.60
N HIS A 272 49.45 -4.54 -9.00
CA HIS A 272 50.18 -5.38 -8.05
C HIS A 272 51.37 -6.07 -8.69
N THR A 273 51.18 -6.68 -9.88
CA THR A 273 52.27 -7.36 -10.63
C THR A 273 53.34 -6.40 -11.07
N LEU A 274 52.97 -5.22 -11.60
CA LEU A 274 53.93 -4.20 -12.01
C LEU A 274 54.71 -3.60 -10.84
N ARG A 275 54.05 -3.43 -9.67
CA ARG A 275 54.71 -2.99 -8.44
C ARG A 275 55.82 -3.95 -8.01
N GLN A 276 55.57 -5.27 -8.03
CA GLN A 276 56.58 -6.27 -7.69
C GLN A 276 57.76 -6.25 -8.65
N ARG A 277 57.50 -6.09 -9.97
CA ARG A 277 58.54 -6.03 -11.00
C ARG A 277 59.31 -4.72 -10.96
N ALA A 278 58.71 -3.59 -10.69
CA ALA A 278 59.35 -2.30 -10.57
C ALA A 278 60.30 -2.21 -9.36
N ALA A 279 60.06 -3.00 -8.30
CA ALA A 279 60.97 -3.12 -7.17
C ALA A 279 62.33 -3.77 -7.53
N ALA A 280 62.37 -4.51 -8.64
CA ALA A 280 63.58 -5.22 -9.13
C ALA A 280 64.12 -4.63 -10.43
N ASN A 281 63.42 -3.72 -11.13
CA ASN A 281 63.83 -3.19 -12.44
C ASN A 281 63.23 -1.79 -12.69
N ASP A 282 64.06 -0.75 -12.70
CA ASP A 282 63.70 0.65 -12.94
C ASP A 282 63.03 0.88 -14.32
N ALA A 283 63.31 0.08 -15.32
CA ALA A 283 62.68 0.19 -16.64
C ALA A 283 61.15 -0.06 -16.59
N VAL A 284 60.65 -0.70 -15.53
CA VAL A 284 59.21 -1.00 -15.35
C VAL A 284 58.50 0.10 -14.55
N ALA A 285 59.23 1.05 -13.95
CA ALA A 285 58.67 2.08 -13.08
C ALA A 285 57.64 2.97 -13.81
N SER A 286 57.89 3.35 -15.06
CA SER A 286 56.94 4.16 -15.86
C SER A 286 55.63 3.40 -16.14
N SER A 287 55.72 2.10 -16.46
CA SER A 287 54.57 1.23 -16.68
C SER A 287 53.73 1.05 -15.40
N TYR A 288 54.38 0.93 -14.25
CA TYR A 288 53.72 0.89 -12.95
C TYR A 288 52.95 2.19 -12.67
N GLN A 289 53.56 3.37 -12.86
CA GLN A 289 52.90 4.66 -12.67
C GLN A 289 51.70 4.83 -13.62
N ALA A 290 51.84 4.45 -14.91
CA ALA A 290 50.75 4.50 -15.86
C ALA A 290 49.57 3.58 -15.44
N ALA A 291 49.85 2.35 -15.00
CA ALA A 291 48.82 1.43 -14.52
C ALA A 291 48.14 1.94 -13.24
N ARG A 292 48.88 2.54 -12.29
CA ARG A 292 48.39 3.15 -11.08
C ARG A 292 47.46 4.33 -11.39
N THR A 293 47.84 5.22 -12.29
CA THR A 293 46.99 6.34 -12.74
C THR A 293 45.72 5.86 -13.41
N ARG A 294 45.82 4.79 -14.24
CA ARG A 294 44.62 4.18 -14.86
C ARG A 294 43.66 3.62 -13.82
N LEU A 295 44.17 2.89 -12.82
CA LEU A 295 43.35 2.36 -11.72
C LEU A 295 42.70 3.50 -10.94
N ALA A 296 43.44 4.56 -10.57
CA ALA A 296 42.91 5.71 -9.84
C ALA A 296 41.78 6.41 -10.59
N ARG A 297 41.94 6.65 -11.91
CA ARG A 297 40.86 7.21 -12.75
C ARG A 297 39.64 6.29 -12.85
N PHE A 298 39.85 4.98 -12.90
CA PHE A 298 38.77 4.01 -12.93
C PHE A 298 37.99 3.99 -11.59
N GLU A 299 38.70 4.07 -10.46
CA GLU A 299 38.11 4.14 -9.12
C GLU A 299 37.43 5.50 -8.88
N GLU A 300 37.97 6.60 -9.43
CA GLU A 300 37.34 7.93 -9.38
C GLU A 300 36.02 7.99 -10.14
N ALA A 301 35.92 7.33 -11.28
CA ALA A 301 34.66 7.19 -12.03
C ALA A 301 33.60 6.37 -11.26
N GLY A 302 34.05 5.57 -10.30
CA GLY A 302 33.17 4.78 -9.42
C GLY A 302 32.46 3.62 -10.11
N PRO A 303 31.84 2.74 -9.31
CA PRO A 303 31.01 1.65 -9.82
C PRO A 303 29.68 2.16 -10.34
N PRO A 304 29.06 1.48 -11.34
CA PRO A 304 27.73 1.79 -11.78
C PRO A 304 26.70 1.60 -10.66
N GLU A 305 25.51 2.20 -10.84
CA GLU A 305 24.39 2.05 -9.92
C GLU A 305 24.20 0.55 -9.56
N PRO A 306 24.10 0.22 -8.28
CA PRO A 306 23.87 -1.17 -7.88
C PRO A 306 22.50 -1.64 -8.42
N PRO A 307 22.38 -2.91 -8.80
CA PRO A 307 21.06 -3.45 -9.16
C PRO A 307 20.10 -3.27 -7.98
N PRO A 308 18.81 -3.03 -8.26
CA PRO A 308 17.79 -2.94 -7.21
C PRO A 308 17.87 -4.17 -6.31
N ARG A 309 17.77 -3.97 -5.01
CA ARG A 309 17.65 -5.12 -4.10
C ARG A 309 16.35 -5.84 -4.41
N GLU A 310 16.46 -7.01 -5.01
CA GLU A 310 15.31 -7.90 -5.11
C GLU A 310 14.89 -8.30 -3.69
N GLN A 311 13.62 -8.07 -3.38
CA GLN A 311 13.03 -8.65 -2.18
C GLN A 311 12.95 -10.16 -2.40
N ASN A 312 13.81 -10.92 -1.75
CA ASN A 312 13.85 -12.38 -1.84
C ASN A 312 12.95 -13.03 -0.77
N ILE A 313 11.71 -12.58 -0.70
CA ILE A 313 10.74 -13.20 0.19
C ILE A 313 10.35 -14.57 -0.40
N ARG A 314 10.56 -15.63 0.39
CA ARG A 314 10.24 -17.01 -0.02
C ARG A 314 9.25 -17.60 0.96
N VAL A 315 8.00 -17.55 0.60
CA VAL A 315 6.89 -18.18 1.34
C VAL A 315 6.91 -19.68 1.07
N ARG A 316 6.95 -20.50 2.13
CA ARG A 316 7.02 -21.97 2.06
C ARG A 316 5.89 -22.59 2.85
N LEU A 317 4.66 -22.24 2.51
CA LEU A 317 3.48 -22.83 3.12
C LEU A 317 3.45 -24.34 2.84
N ARG A 318 3.38 -25.14 3.90
CA ARG A 318 3.31 -26.59 3.81
C ARG A 318 1.92 -27.01 4.30
N GLY A 319 1.10 -27.48 3.39
CA GLY A 319 -0.14 -28.16 3.74
C GLY A 319 0.11 -29.61 4.16
N GLY A 320 -0.94 -30.27 4.59
CA GLY A 320 -0.94 -31.68 4.92
C GLY A 320 -2.23 -32.33 4.44
N ARG A 321 -2.21 -33.63 4.25
CA ARG A 321 -3.39 -34.39 3.79
C ARG A 321 -4.44 -34.44 4.90
N THR A 322 -5.66 -33.98 4.59
CA THR A 322 -6.83 -34.02 5.49
C THR A 322 -7.89 -34.99 4.98
N GLY A 323 -9.05 -35.03 5.62
CA GLY A 323 -10.25 -35.68 5.07
C GLY A 323 -10.70 -35.01 3.77
N LYS A 324 -11.53 -35.68 2.97
CA LYS A 324 -12.03 -35.15 1.69
C LYS A 324 -12.75 -33.80 1.85
N ARG A 325 -13.55 -33.63 2.90
CA ARG A 325 -14.21 -32.36 3.23
C ARG A 325 -13.39 -31.60 4.25
N ALA A 326 -13.01 -30.40 3.94
CA ALA A 326 -12.27 -29.51 4.85
C ALA A 326 -13.21 -28.77 5.79
N VAL A 327 -14.31 -28.21 5.27
CA VAL A 327 -15.31 -27.47 6.05
C VAL A 327 -16.71 -27.91 5.61
N THR A 328 -17.63 -28.05 6.57
CA THR A 328 -19.06 -28.27 6.31
C THR A 328 -19.85 -27.32 7.20
N CYS A 329 -20.67 -26.48 6.59
CA CYS A 329 -21.64 -25.63 7.26
C CYS A 329 -23.05 -26.07 6.89
N GLN A 330 -23.94 -26.22 7.87
CA GLN A 330 -25.34 -26.58 7.64
C GLN A 330 -26.24 -25.53 8.30
N ARG A 331 -27.08 -24.90 7.47
CA ARG A 331 -27.97 -23.82 7.86
C ARG A 331 -27.26 -22.76 8.71
N LEU A 332 -26.00 -22.46 8.34
CA LEU A 332 -25.18 -21.48 9.04
C LEU A 332 -25.76 -20.09 8.85
N GLN A 333 -25.98 -19.41 9.96
CA GLN A 333 -26.40 -18.01 9.99
C GLN A 333 -25.50 -17.27 10.98
N LEU A 334 -24.79 -16.27 10.51
CA LEU A 334 -24.11 -15.31 11.37
C LEU A 334 -25.18 -14.34 11.89
N ALA A 335 -25.23 -14.14 13.19
CA ALA A 335 -26.26 -13.32 13.84
C ALA A 335 -26.34 -11.93 13.17
N ASP A 336 -27.53 -11.53 12.77
CA ASP A 336 -27.88 -10.22 12.16
C ASP A 336 -27.13 -9.86 10.85
N LEU A 337 -26.27 -10.75 10.31
CA LEU A 337 -25.45 -10.47 9.13
C LEU A 337 -25.82 -11.31 7.91
N THR A 338 -26.19 -12.58 8.11
CA THR A 338 -26.49 -13.45 6.97
C THR A 338 -27.82 -14.17 7.15
N ARG A 339 -28.44 -14.55 6.04
CA ARG A 339 -29.49 -15.58 6.01
C ARG A 339 -28.85 -16.96 6.18
N PRO A 340 -29.63 -17.98 6.61
CA PRO A 340 -29.11 -19.35 6.70
C PRO A 340 -28.61 -19.85 5.34
N PHE A 341 -27.41 -20.41 5.31
CA PHE A 341 -26.80 -20.98 4.10
C PHE A 341 -26.07 -22.28 4.41
N ASP A 342 -25.90 -23.11 3.38
CA ASP A 342 -25.13 -24.34 3.42
C ASP A 342 -23.84 -24.17 2.61
N LEU A 343 -22.73 -24.72 3.11
CA LEU A 343 -21.44 -24.66 2.43
C LEU A 343 -20.67 -25.95 2.66
N GLU A 344 -20.14 -26.52 1.59
CA GLU A 344 -19.14 -27.58 1.62
C GLU A 344 -17.85 -27.08 0.95
N VAL A 345 -16.73 -27.24 1.65
CA VAL A 345 -15.39 -26.94 1.13
C VAL A 345 -14.59 -28.24 1.10
N TRP A 346 -14.04 -28.54 -0.06
CA TRP A 346 -13.27 -29.76 -0.27
C TRP A 346 -11.77 -29.50 -0.01
N TYR A 347 -11.07 -30.55 0.32
CA TYR A 347 -9.62 -30.51 0.46
C TYR A 347 -8.94 -30.02 -0.82
N GLY A 348 -8.06 -29.05 -0.69
CA GLY A 348 -7.32 -28.46 -1.79
C GLY A 348 -8.06 -27.35 -2.55
N GLU A 349 -9.34 -27.07 -2.24
CA GLU A 349 -10.04 -25.94 -2.84
C GLU A 349 -9.49 -24.60 -2.35
N ARG A 350 -9.50 -23.64 -3.26
CA ARG A 350 -9.20 -22.23 -2.99
C ARG A 350 -10.45 -21.41 -3.22
N ILE A 351 -10.96 -20.78 -2.16
CA ILE A 351 -12.19 -20.01 -2.19
C ILE A 351 -11.90 -18.56 -1.81
N ALA A 352 -12.21 -17.64 -2.72
CA ALA A 352 -12.21 -16.22 -2.40
C ALA A 352 -13.58 -15.84 -1.83
N VAL A 353 -13.60 -15.21 -0.66
CA VAL A 353 -14.80 -14.72 0.01
C VAL A 353 -14.97 -13.24 -0.32
N LEU A 354 -16.01 -12.91 -1.07
CA LEU A 354 -16.28 -11.60 -1.64
C LEU A 354 -17.55 -10.98 -1.05
N GLY A 355 -17.69 -9.68 -1.11
CA GLY A 355 -18.87 -8.94 -0.66
C GLY A 355 -18.53 -7.55 -0.15
N ALA A 356 -19.54 -6.72 0.09
CA ALA A 356 -19.38 -5.36 0.61
C ALA A 356 -18.74 -5.36 2.01
N ASN A 357 -18.20 -4.22 2.42
CA ASN A 357 -17.72 -4.05 3.78
C ASN A 357 -18.88 -4.21 4.78
N GLY A 358 -18.60 -4.87 5.92
CA GLY A 358 -19.63 -5.14 6.94
C GLY A 358 -20.57 -6.33 6.67
N SER A 359 -20.46 -7.04 5.54
CA SER A 359 -21.32 -8.18 5.20
C SER A 359 -21.07 -9.46 6.01
N GLY A 360 -20.09 -9.49 6.93
CA GLY A 360 -19.83 -10.65 7.80
C GLY A 360 -18.67 -11.55 7.37
N LYS A 361 -17.92 -11.22 6.31
CA LYS A 361 -16.81 -12.02 5.78
C LYS A 361 -15.74 -12.37 6.83
N SER A 362 -15.23 -11.35 7.53
CA SER A 362 -14.21 -11.55 8.58
C SER A 362 -14.78 -12.34 9.78
N GLN A 363 -16.07 -12.14 10.12
CA GLN A 363 -16.74 -12.92 11.15
C GLN A 363 -16.85 -14.40 10.75
N PHE A 364 -17.11 -14.67 9.47
CA PHE A 364 -17.14 -16.02 8.95
C PHE A 364 -15.77 -16.72 9.06
N LEU A 365 -14.67 -16.06 8.67
CA LEU A 365 -13.33 -16.63 8.86
C LEU A 365 -12.99 -16.85 10.34
N LYS A 366 -13.34 -15.88 11.20
CA LYS A 366 -13.14 -15.99 12.64
C LYS A 366 -13.90 -17.18 13.23
N LEU A 367 -15.16 -17.39 12.81
CA LEU A 367 -15.97 -18.54 13.20
C LEU A 367 -15.31 -19.87 12.81
N LEU A 368 -14.75 -19.95 11.59
CA LEU A 368 -14.06 -21.17 11.13
C LEU A 368 -12.75 -21.42 11.90
N ALA A 369 -12.08 -20.35 12.36
CA ALA A 369 -10.86 -20.48 13.17
C ALA A 369 -11.18 -20.91 14.60
N ASP A 370 -12.24 -20.36 15.19
CA ASP A 370 -12.74 -20.67 16.52
C ASP A 370 -14.27 -20.53 16.57
N PRO A 371 -15.01 -21.67 16.51
CA PRO A 371 -16.47 -21.67 16.55
C PRO A 371 -17.07 -21.02 17.79
N SER A 372 -16.34 -20.92 18.90
CA SER A 372 -16.83 -20.28 20.13
C SER A 372 -16.77 -18.76 20.09
N SER A 373 -16.03 -18.19 19.16
CA SER A 373 -15.70 -16.75 19.11
C SER A 373 -16.77 -15.87 18.48
N VAL A 374 -17.75 -16.45 17.76
CA VAL A 374 -18.77 -15.70 17.01
C VAL A 374 -20.16 -16.27 17.26
N PRO A 375 -21.15 -15.46 17.67
CA PRO A 375 -22.56 -15.88 17.78
C PRO A 375 -23.09 -16.33 16.41
N HIS A 376 -23.64 -17.53 16.35
CA HIS A 376 -24.18 -18.10 15.10
C HIS A 376 -25.29 -19.10 15.38
N HIS A 377 -26.09 -19.38 14.34
CA HIS A 377 -27.04 -20.48 14.31
C HIS A 377 -26.60 -21.50 13.25
N GLY A 378 -27.09 -22.73 13.37
CA GLY A 378 -26.68 -23.83 12.49
C GLY A 378 -25.46 -24.58 13.02
N THR A 379 -24.78 -25.32 12.16
CA THR A 379 -23.61 -26.11 12.54
C THR A 379 -22.41 -25.84 11.64
N VAL A 380 -21.24 -25.76 12.23
CA VAL A 380 -19.93 -25.70 11.56
C VAL A 380 -19.09 -26.88 12.00
N ARG A 381 -18.55 -27.62 11.05
CA ARG A 381 -17.65 -28.75 11.32
C ARG A 381 -16.42 -28.68 10.44
N LEU A 382 -15.27 -28.77 11.07
CA LEU A 382 -14.00 -28.99 10.37
C LEU A 382 -13.81 -30.48 10.14
N GLY A 383 -13.24 -30.82 9.00
CA GLY A 383 -12.94 -32.20 8.62
C GLY A 383 -11.85 -32.82 9.50
N ALA A 384 -11.71 -34.14 9.41
CA ALA A 384 -10.67 -34.85 10.16
C ALA A 384 -9.26 -34.36 9.76
N ARG A 385 -8.41 -34.08 10.75
CA ARG A 385 -7.04 -33.56 10.59
C ARG A 385 -6.97 -32.17 9.95
N VAL A 386 -8.05 -31.42 9.95
CA VAL A 386 -8.03 -30.02 9.54
C VAL A 386 -7.54 -29.17 10.70
N THR A 387 -6.42 -28.49 10.49
CA THR A 387 -5.85 -27.52 11.45
C THR A 387 -5.96 -26.14 10.81
N PRO A 388 -6.83 -25.26 11.32
CA PRO A 388 -6.96 -23.91 10.80
C PRO A 388 -5.78 -23.05 11.21
N GLY A 389 -5.27 -22.24 10.28
CA GLY A 389 -4.36 -21.14 10.52
C GLY A 389 -5.02 -19.84 10.08
N HIS A 390 -5.12 -18.87 10.98
CA HIS A 390 -5.85 -17.64 10.76
C HIS A 390 -4.90 -16.44 10.63
N PHE A 391 -4.89 -15.82 9.45
CA PHE A 391 -4.30 -14.52 9.21
C PHE A 391 -5.39 -13.46 9.46
N VAL A 392 -5.16 -12.61 10.42
CA VAL A 392 -6.09 -11.51 10.75
C VAL A 392 -5.48 -10.16 10.37
N GLN A 393 -6.33 -9.16 10.18
CA GLN A 393 -5.87 -7.81 9.92
C GLN A 393 -4.84 -7.36 10.96
N THR A 394 -3.78 -6.70 10.52
CA THR A 394 -2.55 -6.43 11.30
C THR A 394 -2.78 -5.76 12.64
N HIS A 395 -3.85 -4.98 12.79
CA HIS A 395 -4.16 -4.24 14.02
C HIS A 395 -4.90 -5.06 15.09
N THR A 396 -5.26 -6.32 14.83
CA THR A 396 -6.15 -7.13 15.67
C THR A 396 -5.47 -8.32 16.36
N ARG A 397 -4.14 -8.25 16.59
CA ARG A 397 -3.35 -9.29 17.27
C ARG A 397 -2.83 -8.83 18.64
N PRO A 398 -3.74 -8.70 19.65
CA PRO A 398 -3.34 -8.29 21.00
C PRO A 398 -2.38 -9.30 21.67
N ASP A 399 -2.47 -10.58 21.29
CA ASP A 399 -1.62 -11.67 21.75
C ASP A 399 -0.14 -11.53 21.34
N LEU A 400 0.15 -10.81 20.26
CA LEU A 400 1.52 -10.57 19.77
C LEU A 400 2.04 -9.19 20.15
N ARG A 401 1.20 -8.26 20.57
CA ARG A 401 1.44 -6.81 20.63
C ARG A 401 2.81 -6.43 21.19
N ASP A 402 3.15 -6.92 22.38
CA ASP A 402 4.34 -6.51 23.12
C ASP A 402 5.49 -7.52 23.02
N ARG A 403 5.30 -8.58 22.25
CA ARG A 403 6.29 -9.64 22.03
C ARG A 403 7.14 -9.35 20.81
N THR A 404 8.38 -9.82 20.82
CA THR A 404 9.31 -9.67 19.69
C THR A 404 9.23 -10.86 18.72
N PRO A 405 9.56 -10.71 17.43
CA PRO A 405 9.54 -11.81 16.45
C PRO A 405 10.36 -13.03 16.86
N ASP A 406 11.55 -12.85 17.46
CA ASP A 406 12.39 -13.96 17.92
C ASP A 406 11.78 -14.67 19.14
N GLU A 407 11.20 -13.94 20.10
CA GLU A 407 10.46 -14.52 21.22
C GLU A 407 9.24 -15.32 20.77
N ILE A 408 8.42 -14.76 19.84
CA ILE A 408 7.24 -15.45 19.32
C ILE A 408 7.65 -16.78 18.69
N ILE A 409 8.63 -16.77 17.79
CA ILE A 409 9.02 -17.97 17.05
C ILE A 409 9.67 -19.01 17.96
N THR A 410 10.56 -18.60 18.88
CA THR A 410 11.23 -19.55 19.77
C THR A 410 10.30 -20.13 20.81
N THR A 411 9.38 -19.34 21.37
CA THR A 411 8.47 -19.77 22.44
C THR A 411 7.30 -20.59 21.90
N ASP A 412 6.63 -20.10 20.85
CA ASP A 412 5.38 -20.72 20.38
C ASP A 412 5.63 -21.95 19.51
N PHE A 413 6.80 -22.03 18.84
CA PHE A 413 7.15 -23.15 17.95
C PHE A 413 8.31 -24.00 18.48
N GLY A 414 8.88 -23.68 19.62
CA GLY A 414 9.97 -24.45 20.23
C GLY A 414 11.25 -24.52 19.38
N THR A 415 11.48 -23.53 18.51
CA THR A 415 12.60 -23.51 17.57
C THR A 415 13.86 -22.94 18.23
N THR A 416 15.04 -23.29 17.69
CA THR A 416 16.29 -22.65 18.14
C THR A 416 16.35 -21.20 17.64
N LEU A 417 17.09 -20.34 18.34
CA LEU A 417 17.29 -18.95 17.90
C LEU A 417 17.91 -18.88 16.49
N ASN A 418 18.81 -19.80 16.13
CA ASN A 418 19.40 -19.84 14.81
C ASN A 418 18.37 -20.15 13.71
N ASP A 419 17.45 -21.08 13.97
CA ASP A 419 16.40 -21.41 13.02
C ASP A 419 15.38 -20.28 12.90
N ALA A 420 15.02 -19.63 14.02
CA ALA A 420 14.21 -18.43 14.04
C ALA A 420 14.85 -17.30 13.20
N MET A 421 16.15 -17.05 13.36
CA MET A 421 16.87 -16.05 12.58
C MET A 421 16.87 -16.38 11.07
N ARG A 422 17.06 -17.65 10.69
CA ARG A 422 16.98 -18.09 9.28
C ARG A 422 15.58 -17.90 8.71
N ALA A 423 14.56 -18.22 9.49
CA ALA A 423 13.16 -18.02 9.09
C ALA A 423 12.85 -16.53 8.90
N LEU A 424 13.20 -15.68 9.88
CA LEU A 424 13.03 -14.23 9.79
C LEU A 424 13.81 -13.61 8.62
N ALA A 425 15.01 -14.10 8.32
CA ALA A 425 15.81 -13.60 7.18
C ALA A 425 15.11 -13.85 5.84
N ARG A 426 14.40 -14.97 5.65
CA ARG A 426 13.61 -15.27 4.43
C ARG A 426 12.46 -14.30 4.19
N TYR A 427 11.97 -13.67 5.25
CA TYR A 427 10.89 -12.68 5.23
C TYR A 427 11.40 -11.25 5.40
N GLU A 428 12.72 -11.04 5.34
CA GLU A 428 13.38 -9.73 5.54
C GLU A 428 13.04 -9.08 6.90
N LEU A 429 12.81 -9.91 7.92
CA LEU A 429 12.47 -9.47 9.28
C LEU A 429 13.65 -9.56 10.26
N ALA A 430 14.81 -10.08 9.82
CA ALA A 430 15.98 -10.23 10.68
C ALA A 430 16.44 -8.90 11.36
N PRO A 431 16.41 -7.73 10.69
CA PRO A 431 16.78 -6.46 11.33
C PRO A 431 15.84 -6.04 12.46
N THR A 432 14.57 -6.44 12.40
CA THR A 432 13.51 -6.02 13.34
C THR A 432 13.18 -7.10 14.38
N ARG A 433 13.94 -8.18 14.44
CA ARG A 433 13.66 -9.35 15.25
C ARG A 433 13.47 -9.10 16.76
N ARG A 434 14.06 -8.02 17.28
CA ARG A 434 13.97 -7.58 18.69
C ARG A 434 13.03 -6.42 18.93
N GLN A 435 12.32 -5.97 17.90
CA GLN A 435 11.34 -4.91 18.04
C GLN A 435 9.97 -5.51 18.39
N PRO A 436 9.24 -4.96 19.37
CA PRO A 436 7.88 -5.40 19.69
C PRO A 436 6.97 -5.35 18.45
N PHE A 437 6.06 -6.31 18.31
CA PHE A 437 5.18 -6.45 17.15
C PHE A 437 4.45 -5.16 16.81
N HIS A 438 3.93 -4.42 17.80
CA HIS A 438 3.19 -3.18 17.57
C HIS A 438 4.04 -2.04 16.98
N THR A 439 5.39 -2.12 17.07
CA THR A 439 6.31 -1.12 16.50
C THR A 439 6.74 -1.46 15.07
N LEU A 440 6.41 -2.65 14.59
CA LEU A 440 6.67 -3.06 13.22
C LEU A 440 5.73 -2.32 12.25
N SER A 441 6.21 -2.04 11.04
CA SER A 441 5.32 -1.52 9.99
C SER A 441 4.24 -2.55 9.63
N GLY A 442 3.10 -2.11 9.09
CA GLY A 442 2.01 -2.99 8.67
C GLY A 442 2.49 -4.13 7.76
N GLY A 443 3.37 -3.84 6.79
CA GLY A 443 3.95 -4.87 5.93
C GLY A 443 4.89 -5.84 6.65
N GLN A 444 5.62 -5.40 7.68
CA GLN A 444 6.43 -6.28 8.51
C GLN A 444 5.56 -7.18 9.40
N GLN A 445 4.48 -6.63 9.96
CA GLN A 445 3.50 -7.39 10.73
C GLN A 445 2.82 -8.46 9.87
N ALA A 446 2.41 -8.12 8.64
CA ALA A 446 1.81 -9.06 7.70
C ALA A 446 2.80 -10.17 7.33
N ARG A 447 4.04 -9.84 6.99
CA ARG A 447 5.08 -10.84 6.69
C ARG A 447 5.39 -11.76 7.87
N LEU A 448 5.38 -11.24 9.10
CA LEU A 448 5.53 -12.06 10.29
C LEU A 448 4.35 -13.02 10.45
N GLN A 449 3.11 -12.57 10.30
CA GLN A 449 1.94 -13.45 10.37
C GLN A 449 1.99 -14.57 9.31
N ILE A 450 2.41 -14.27 8.08
CA ILE A 450 2.59 -15.29 7.03
C ILE A 450 3.66 -16.31 7.46
N LEU A 451 4.78 -15.86 8.03
CA LEU A 451 5.80 -16.77 8.59
C LEU A 451 5.25 -17.64 9.72
N LEU A 452 4.42 -17.10 10.61
CA LEU A 452 3.81 -17.88 11.69
C LEU A 452 2.84 -18.96 11.13
N LEU A 453 2.09 -18.66 10.07
CA LEU A 453 1.27 -19.65 9.35
C LEU A 453 2.14 -20.74 8.70
N GLU A 454 3.28 -20.38 8.13
CA GLU A 454 4.24 -21.36 7.58
C GLU A 454 4.76 -22.30 8.68
N LEU A 455 5.13 -21.76 9.84
CA LEU A 455 5.68 -22.53 10.95
C LEU A 455 4.64 -23.41 11.63
N SER A 456 3.37 -22.99 11.66
CA SER A 456 2.28 -23.77 12.27
C SER A 456 1.92 -25.04 11.47
N GLY A 457 2.30 -25.11 10.20
CA GLY A 457 1.98 -26.27 9.35
C GLY A 457 0.50 -26.51 9.17
N CYS A 458 -0.34 -25.46 9.24
CA CYS A 458 -1.79 -25.56 9.11
C CYS A 458 -2.20 -26.14 7.75
N THR A 459 -3.36 -26.83 7.73
CA THR A 459 -3.90 -27.48 6.52
C THR A 459 -5.10 -26.74 5.93
N LEU A 460 -5.64 -25.78 6.66
CA LEU A 460 -6.68 -24.84 6.25
C LEU A 460 -6.17 -23.41 6.53
N LEU A 461 -5.94 -22.64 5.49
CA LEU A 461 -5.59 -21.23 5.59
C LEU A 461 -6.85 -20.38 5.54
N LEU A 462 -7.04 -19.55 6.56
CA LEU A 462 -8.11 -18.56 6.67
C LEU A 462 -7.44 -17.18 6.62
N LEU A 463 -7.53 -16.50 5.47
CA LEU A 463 -6.79 -15.26 5.21
C LEU A 463 -7.76 -14.07 5.13
N ASP A 464 -7.64 -13.13 6.05
CA ASP A 464 -8.47 -11.91 6.08
C ASP A 464 -7.66 -10.71 5.57
N GLU A 465 -7.92 -10.30 4.32
CA GLU A 465 -7.22 -9.25 3.57
C GLU A 465 -5.68 -9.40 3.60
N PRO A 466 -5.14 -10.55 3.15
CA PRO A 466 -3.73 -10.86 3.34
C PRO A 466 -2.78 -10.00 2.48
N THR A 467 -3.29 -9.35 1.45
CA THR A 467 -2.51 -8.45 0.57
C THR A 467 -2.50 -7.00 1.05
N ASP A 468 -3.42 -6.62 1.95
CA ASP A 468 -3.40 -5.30 2.57
C ASP A 468 -2.07 -5.08 3.29
N ASN A 469 -1.50 -3.89 3.14
CA ASN A 469 -0.20 -3.51 3.70
C ASN A 469 1.03 -4.26 3.12
N LEU A 470 0.87 -5.20 2.20
CA LEU A 470 1.99 -5.80 1.47
C LEU A 470 2.38 -4.94 0.27
N ASP A 471 3.69 -4.77 0.06
CA ASP A 471 4.18 -4.23 -1.20
C ASP A 471 4.03 -5.27 -2.34
N LEU A 472 4.16 -4.81 -3.57
CA LEU A 472 3.95 -5.64 -4.76
C LEU A 472 4.78 -6.94 -4.76
N ALA A 473 6.01 -6.91 -4.25
CA ALA A 473 6.88 -8.07 -4.21
C ALA A 473 6.46 -9.06 -3.12
N SER A 474 6.06 -8.56 -1.93
CA SER A 474 5.54 -9.39 -0.84
C SER A 474 4.20 -10.05 -1.21
N ALA A 475 3.32 -9.31 -1.88
CA ALA A 475 2.04 -9.83 -2.37
C ALA A 475 2.25 -10.93 -3.43
N GLN A 476 3.21 -10.74 -4.35
CA GLN A 476 3.57 -11.76 -5.33
C GLN A 476 4.16 -13.01 -4.67
N ALA A 477 5.05 -12.84 -3.69
CA ALA A 477 5.64 -13.97 -2.97
C ALA A 477 4.58 -14.78 -2.19
N LEU A 478 3.57 -14.12 -1.61
CA LEU A 478 2.42 -14.79 -1.00
C LEU A 478 1.62 -15.59 -2.03
N GLN A 479 1.30 -15.00 -3.18
CA GLN A 479 0.57 -15.63 -4.28
C GLN A 479 1.30 -16.87 -4.81
N ASP A 480 2.62 -16.76 -5.04
CA ASP A 480 3.46 -17.89 -5.44
C ASP A 480 3.48 -18.99 -4.37
N GLY A 481 3.56 -18.61 -3.09
CA GLY A 481 3.52 -19.54 -1.96
C GLY A 481 2.17 -20.27 -1.84
N LEU A 482 1.06 -19.57 -2.08
CA LEU A 482 -0.28 -20.18 -2.11
C LEU A 482 -0.45 -21.10 -3.31
N THR A 483 0.16 -20.78 -4.46
CA THR A 483 0.13 -21.65 -5.64
C THR A 483 0.82 -22.99 -5.38
N ALA A 484 1.89 -23.00 -4.58
CA ALA A 484 2.59 -24.23 -4.19
C ALA A 484 1.96 -24.95 -2.98
N TYR A 485 1.03 -24.33 -2.27
CA TYR A 485 0.45 -24.85 -1.04
C TYR A 485 -0.49 -26.03 -1.30
N GLN A 486 -0.27 -27.14 -0.58
CA GLN A 486 -1.07 -28.36 -0.67
C GLN A 486 -2.08 -28.45 0.49
N GLY A 487 -3.00 -27.52 0.56
CA GLY A 487 -4.05 -27.46 1.56
C GLY A 487 -5.21 -26.62 1.07
N THR A 488 -6.20 -26.41 1.92
CA THR A 488 -7.40 -25.65 1.59
C THR A 488 -7.20 -24.17 1.97
N VAL A 489 -7.69 -23.25 1.13
CA VAL A 489 -7.57 -21.80 1.35
C VAL A 489 -8.95 -21.15 1.27
N LEU A 490 -9.31 -20.37 2.28
CA LEU A 490 -10.39 -19.41 2.23
C LEU A 490 -9.79 -18.02 2.47
N ALA A 491 -9.96 -17.11 1.53
CA ALA A 491 -9.43 -15.75 1.64
C ALA A 491 -10.52 -14.70 1.44
N VAL A 492 -10.72 -13.85 2.41
CA VAL A 492 -11.44 -12.58 2.22
C VAL A 492 -10.47 -11.64 1.53
N THR A 493 -10.87 -11.05 0.42
CA THR A 493 -10.03 -10.09 -0.27
C THR A 493 -10.82 -9.10 -1.11
N HIS A 494 -10.32 -7.87 -1.16
CA HIS A 494 -10.70 -6.82 -2.10
C HIS A 494 -9.64 -6.60 -3.19
N ASP A 495 -8.57 -7.39 -3.20
CA ASP A 495 -7.58 -7.42 -4.27
C ASP A 495 -8.07 -8.32 -5.42
N ARG A 496 -8.56 -7.68 -6.49
CA ARG A 496 -9.10 -8.37 -7.68
C ARG A 496 -8.04 -9.23 -8.38
N TRP A 497 -6.79 -8.80 -8.38
CA TRP A 497 -5.69 -9.54 -8.99
C TRP A 497 -5.38 -10.82 -8.20
N PHE A 498 -5.33 -10.71 -6.87
CA PHE A 498 -5.13 -11.85 -5.99
C PHE A 498 -6.27 -12.87 -6.08
N ALA A 499 -7.50 -12.40 -6.16
CA ALA A 499 -8.69 -13.25 -6.22
C ALA A 499 -8.84 -14.02 -7.54
N GLU A 500 -8.18 -13.62 -8.65
CA GLU A 500 -8.24 -14.33 -9.93
C GLU A 500 -7.64 -15.75 -9.90
N ASP A 501 -6.75 -16.04 -8.95
CA ASP A 501 -6.11 -17.34 -8.78
C ASP A 501 -6.95 -18.34 -7.97
N PHE A 502 -8.18 -17.99 -7.61
CA PHE A 502 -9.06 -18.84 -6.81
C PHE A 502 -10.03 -19.65 -7.68
N ASP A 503 -10.33 -20.88 -7.24
CA ASP A 503 -11.14 -21.83 -8.00
C ASP A 503 -12.65 -21.52 -7.92
N ARG A 504 -13.08 -20.91 -6.80
CA ARG A 504 -14.48 -20.62 -6.48
C ARG A 504 -14.61 -19.36 -5.65
N TYR A 505 -15.76 -18.70 -5.76
CA TYR A 505 -16.08 -17.46 -5.06
C TYR A 505 -17.29 -17.69 -4.16
N LEU A 506 -17.18 -17.31 -2.91
CA LEU A 506 -18.27 -17.26 -1.94
C LEU A 506 -18.68 -15.80 -1.77
N VAL A 507 -19.87 -15.44 -2.20
CA VAL A 507 -20.33 -14.05 -2.26
C VAL A 507 -21.31 -13.79 -1.13
N PHE A 508 -21.01 -12.76 -0.34
CA PHE A 508 -21.86 -12.24 0.72
C PHE A 508 -22.57 -10.98 0.21
N ASP A 509 -23.84 -11.14 -0.15
CA ASP A 509 -24.65 -10.06 -0.69
C ASP A 509 -25.14 -9.09 0.41
N PRO A 510 -25.44 -7.82 0.07
CA PRO A 510 -25.91 -6.83 1.03
C PRO A 510 -27.26 -7.21 1.70
N ASP A 511 -28.07 -8.06 1.08
CA ASP A 511 -29.34 -8.54 1.64
C ASP A 511 -29.18 -9.73 2.62
N GLY A 512 -27.91 -10.10 2.93
CA GLY A 512 -27.55 -11.21 3.80
C GLY A 512 -27.53 -12.58 3.12
N THR A 513 -27.81 -12.67 1.82
CA THR A 513 -27.72 -13.94 1.07
C THR A 513 -26.24 -14.29 0.87
N VAL A 514 -25.92 -15.58 1.05
CA VAL A 514 -24.57 -16.12 0.77
C VAL A 514 -24.69 -17.19 -0.27
N HIS A 515 -23.97 -17.03 -1.39
CA HIS A 515 -24.01 -17.99 -2.50
C HIS A 515 -22.62 -18.26 -3.08
N SER A 516 -22.47 -19.41 -3.75
CA SER A 516 -21.23 -19.76 -4.46
C SER A 516 -21.32 -19.39 -5.93
N SER A 517 -20.22 -18.85 -6.48
CA SER A 517 -20.08 -18.53 -7.92
C SER A 517 -18.78 -19.13 -8.46
N ALA A 518 -18.79 -19.53 -9.73
CA ALA A 518 -17.58 -19.93 -10.46
C ALA A 518 -16.82 -18.74 -11.05
N THR A 519 -17.47 -17.57 -11.12
CA THR A 519 -16.89 -16.33 -11.65
C THR A 519 -16.96 -15.23 -10.60
N PRO A 520 -15.95 -14.33 -10.54
CA PRO A 520 -15.98 -13.22 -9.59
C PRO A 520 -17.08 -12.21 -9.95
N THR A 521 -17.70 -11.62 -8.92
CA THR A 521 -18.87 -10.72 -9.06
C THR A 521 -18.58 -9.47 -9.89
N TRP A 522 -17.36 -8.95 -9.92
CA TRP A 522 -16.98 -7.77 -10.73
C TRP A 522 -16.94 -8.04 -12.24
N GLN A 523 -17.02 -9.29 -12.70
CA GLN A 523 -17.12 -9.63 -14.12
C GLN A 523 -18.57 -9.70 -14.60
N VAL A 524 -19.53 -9.85 -13.69
CA VAL A 524 -20.95 -10.00 -14.02
C VAL A 524 -21.61 -8.66 -14.36
N ASN A 525 -21.14 -7.55 -13.77
CA ASN A 525 -21.73 -6.21 -13.96
C ASN A 525 -21.33 -5.52 -15.29
N ASN A 526 -20.49 -6.13 -16.13
CA ASN A 526 -20.17 -5.62 -17.48
C ASN A 526 -21.22 -6.03 -18.56
N ARG A 527 -22.32 -6.68 -18.18
CA ARG A 527 -23.46 -6.82 -19.08
C ARG A 527 -24.36 -5.59 -18.89
N THR A 528 -24.22 -4.62 -19.79
CA THR A 528 -25.17 -3.53 -20.03
C THR A 528 -26.59 -4.01 -19.83
N PRO A 529 -27.44 -3.28 -19.09
CA PRO A 529 -28.87 -3.46 -19.25
C PRO A 529 -29.17 -3.07 -20.70
N GLY A 530 -29.55 -4.06 -21.49
CA GLY A 530 -29.98 -3.87 -22.87
C GLY A 530 -31.22 -2.98 -22.88
N THR A 531 -31.17 -2.02 -23.78
CA THR A 531 -32.23 -1.23 -24.48
C THR A 531 -33.51 -0.99 -23.69
#